data_f4905eeb5d35272b38fa4a59e7341b41
#
_entry.id   f4905eeb5d35272b38fa4a59e7341b41
#
_cell.length_a   1.000
_cell.length_b   1.000
_cell.length_c   1.000
_cell.angle_alpha   90.00
_cell.angle_beta   90.00
_cell.angle_gamma   90.00
#
_symmetry.space_group_name_H-M   'P 1'
#
loop_
_entity.id
_entity.type
_entity.pdbx_description
1 polymer ?
#
loop_
_entity_poly.entity_id
_entity_poly.type
_entity_poly.pdbx_seq_one_letter_code
_entity_poly.pdbx_strand_id
1 'polypeptide(L)'
;MKESVINRMLLKPSYGYENDGELIKPAIPMLIKEWFIRINILASRKNWYTFFCTGALVTAMAIFALFFTQYFAWLPLIVASIFAAIILGVQQTIWHHRYCTHHSFKINSNWVKILIRNMVPRFLLEEVYVVSHYVHHALSDQPGDPYNAKGGLWYCMFSEENQQCTARDLNENDYKKVRNLLAHSGIYTNNYEEYLTWGTVSNPYHTIPNVIANWVLWYLLLYLLGGHSWATAVIGVNSVYLLALRHFNYEGHGNGKEAWKDGIDFDRKSLSLNQASYGVISGEWHNNHHLYPNSANTGFLKSQIDLAFKIILVMKYLGLVSNVRDSKNDFLEKYIK
;
A
#
# COMPACT_ATOMS: atom_id res chain seq x y z
N MET A 1 -27.42 14.05 -10.48
CA MET A 1 -26.05 14.53 -10.18
C MET A 1 -25.06 13.60 -10.88
N LYS A 2 -24.03 14.14 -11.55
CA LYS A 2 -22.96 13.25 -12.07
C LYS A 2 -22.21 12.68 -10.87
N GLU A 3 -22.20 11.36 -10.77
CA GLU A 3 -21.43 10.66 -9.76
C GLU A 3 -19.95 11.13 -9.79
N SER A 4 -19.38 11.38 -8.60
CA SER A 4 -17.97 11.79 -8.51
C SER A 4 -17.08 10.72 -9.14
N VAL A 5 -16.04 11.12 -9.87
CA VAL A 5 -15.07 10.17 -10.43
C VAL A 5 -14.47 9.25 -9.36
N ILE A 6 -14.32 9.74 -8.14
CA ILE A 6 -13.77 8.99 -7.00
C ILE A 6 -14.56 7.70 -6.74
N ASN A 7 -15.89 7.76 -6.76
CA ASN A 7 -16.75 6.60 -6.53
C ASN A 7 -16.65 5.54 -7.65
N ARG A 8 -16.01 5.87 -8.76
CA ARG A 8 -15.85 5.00 -9.93
C ARG A 8 -14.41 4.62 -10.23
N MET A 9 -13.43 5.07 -9.43
CA MET A 9 -12.02 4.75 -9.68
C MET A 9 -11.67 3.30 -9.45
N LEU A 10 -12.33 2.67 -8.47
CA LEU A 10 -12.08 1.28 -8.11
C LEU A 10 -13.18 0.36 -8.63
N LEU A 11 -12.79 -0.84 -8.95
CA LEU A 11 -13.70 -1.88 -9.43
C LEU A 11 -14.58 -2.37 -8.28
N LYS A 12 -15.86 -2.04 -8.33
CA LYS A 12 -16.82 -2.44 -7.32
C LYS A 12 -16.87 -3.97 -7.19
N PRO A 13 -16.82 -4.53 -5.97
CA PRO A 13 -16.97 -5.97 -5.76
C PRO A 13 -18.39 -6.42 -6.11
N SER A 14 -18.56 -7.68 -6.51
CA SER A 14 -19.85 -8.23 -6.92
C SER A 14 -20.93 -8.21 -5.82
N TYR A 15 -20.50 -8.19 -4.56
CA TYR A 15 -21.40 -8.06 -3.41
C TYR A 15 -21.80 -6.61 -3.10
N GLY A 16 -21.17 -5.61 -3.75
CA GLY A 16 -21.45 -4.19 -3.50
C GLY A 16 -20.71 -3.62 -2.30
N TYR A 17 -20.93 -2.33 -2.03
CA TYR A 17 -20.40 -1.66 -0.83
C TYR A 17 -21.48 -1.37 0.20
N GLU A 18 -22.71 -1.17 -0.24
CA GLU A 18 -23.85 -0.82 0.60
C GLU A 18 -25.14 -1.50 0.11
N ASN A 19 -26.07 -1.69 1.03
CA ASN A 19 -27.44 -2.10 0.75
C ASN A 19 -28.37 -1.22 1.59
N ASP A 20 -29.32 -0.53 0.93
CA ASP A 20 -30.26 0.40 1.57
C ASP A 20 -29.59 1.47 2.45
N GLY A 21 -28.40 1.94 2.03
CA GLY A 21 -27.62 2.95 2.75
C GLY A 21 -26.76 2.42 3.90
N GLU A 22 -26.82 1.12 4.19
CA GLU A 22 -25.98 0.47 5.17
C GLU A 22 -24.78 -0.23 4.52
N LEU A 23 -23.59 -0.10 5.13
CA LEU A 23 -22.38 -0.75 4.67
C LEU A 23 -22.53 -2.28 4.73
N ILE A 24 -22.24 -2.94 3.63
CA ILE A 24 -22.20 -4.40 3.57
C ILE A 24 -20.95 -4.90 4.33
N LYS A 25 -21.16 -5.82 5.27
CA LYS A 25 -20.11 -6.60 5.93
C LYS A 25 -20.06 -7.98 5.28
N PRO A 26 -19.19 -8.18 4.28
CA PRO A 26 -19.19 -9.43 3.53
C PRO A 26 -18.72 -10.59 4.41
N ALA A 27 -19.43 -11.72 4.33
CA ALA A 27 -19.01 -12.97 4.94
C ALA A 27 -17.77 -13.53 4.18
N ILE A 28 -16.91 -14.29 4.88
CA ILE A 28 -15.69 -14.88 4.28
C ILE A 28 -15.95 -15.62 2.96
N PRO A 29 -17.01 -16.43 2.82
CA PRO A 29 -17.30 -17.08 1.53
C PRO A 29 -17.53 -16.09 0.38
N MET A 30 -18.11 -14.91 0.66
CA MET A 30 -18.30 -13.85 -0.36
C MET A 30 -16.98 -13.25 -0.79
N LEU A 31 -16.07 -13.00 0.16
CA LEU A 31 -14.71 -12.51 -0.10
C LEU A 31 -13.92 -13.50 -0.95
N ILE A 32 -13.98 -14.78 -0.59
CA ILE A 32 -13.31 -15.86 -1.33
C ILE A 32 -13.89 -16.00 -2.74
N LYS A 33 -15.22 -15.95 -2.88
CA LYS A 33 -15.89 -16.01 -4.19
C LYS A 33 -15.44 -14.84 -5.08
N GLU A 34 -15.41 -13.62 -4.53
CA GLU A 34 -14.95 -12.44 -5.26
C GLU A 34 -13.50 -12.59 -5.70
N TRP A 35 -12.63 -13.05 -4.82
CA TRP A 35 -11.23 -13.33 -5.16
C TRP A 35 -11.10 -14.29 -6.34
N PHE A 36 -11.84 -15.44 -6.34
CA PHE A 36 -11.85 -16.37 -7.47
C PHE A 36 -12.35 -15.75 -8.77
N ILE A 37 -13.33 -14.84 -8.72
CA ILE A 37 -13.78 -14.08 -9.90
C ILE A 37 -12.63 -13.23 -10.43
N ARG A 38 -11.88 -12.58 -9.55
CA ARG A 38 -10.79 -11.64 -9.89
C ARG A 38 -9.52 -12.31 -10.41
N ILE A 39 -9.20 -13.52 -9.96
CA ILE A 39 -8.02 -14.24 -10.45
C ILE A 39 -8.29 -15.04 -11.72
N ASN A 40 -9.54 -15.19 -12.17
CA ASN A 40 -9.88 -16.01 -13.33
C ASN A 40 -9.46 -15.32 -14.64
N ILE A 41 -8.19 -15.49 -15.00
CA ILE A 41 -7.63 -14.92 -16.25
C ILE A 41 -8.25 -15.54 -17.52
N LEU A 42 -8.78 -16.77 -17.42
CA LEU A 42 -9.44 -17.44 -18.55
C LEU A 42 -10.81 -16.79 -18.87
N ALA A 43 -11.49 -16.24 -17.87
CA ALA A 43 -12.73 -15.50 -18.09
C ALA A 43 -12.46 -14.10 -18.66
N SER A 44 -11.37 -13.46 -18.27
CA SER A 44 -10.98 -12.13 -18.79
C SER A 44 -9.50 -11.86 -18.59
N ARG A 45 -8.82 -11.46 -19.66
CA ARG A 45 -7.43 -10.97 -19.56
C ARG A 45 -7.28 -9.74 -18.64
N LYS A 46 -8.35 -8.99 -18.39
CA LYS A 46 -8.36 -7.88 -17.42
C LYS A 46 -8.17 -8.34 -15.97
N ASN A 47 -8.21 -9.65 -15.72
CA ASN A 47 -7.90 -10.25 -14.42
C ASN A 47 -6.40 -10.50 -14.20
N TRP A 48 -5.54 -10.20 -15.19
CA TRP A 48 -4.12 -10.48 -15.15
C TRP A 48 -3.42 -9.94 -13.88
N TYR A 49 -3.85 -8.76 -13.43
CA TYR A 49 -3.23 -8.09 -12.30
C TYR A 49 -3.41 -8.88 -10.99
N THR A 50 -4.66 -9.20 -10.64
CA THR A 50 -4.97 -10.01 -9.45
C THR A 50 -4.40 -11.43 -9.57
N PHE A 51 -4.44 -12.01 -10.77
CA PHE A 51 -3.83 -13.32 -11.04
C PHE A 51 -2.31 -13.28 -10.79
N PHE A 52 -1.63 -12.27 -11.30
CA PHE A 52 -0.17 -12.10 -11.11
C PHE A 52 0.19 -11.86 -9.64
N CYS A 53 -0.50 -10.95 -8.95
CA CYS A 53 -0.26 -10.67 -7.53
C CYS A 53 -0.52 -11.91 -6.66
N THR A 54 -1.59 -12.65 -6.93
CA THR A 54 -1.87 -13.92 -6.25
C THR A 54 -0.77 -14.96 -6.52
N GLY A 55 -0.34 -15.11 -7.77
CA GLY A 55 0.76 -16.01 -8.12
C GLY A 55 2.06 -15.64 -7.42
N ALA A 56 2.37 -14.34 -7.35
CA ALA A 56 3.53 -13.82 -6.62
C ALA A 56 3.44 -14.15 -5.12
N LEU A 57 2.27 -13.93 -4.51
CA LEU A 57 2.03 -14.27 -3.10
C LEU A 57 2.18 -15.76 -2.84
N VAL A 58 1.58 -16.63 -3.67
CA VAL A 58 1.70 -18.10 -3.54
C VAL A 58 3.16 -18.54 -3.67
N THR A 59 3.90 -17.95 -4.63
CA THR A 59 5.33 -18.23 -4.79
C THR A 59 6.12 -17.81 -3.55
N ALA A 60 5.86 -16.64 -3.00
CA ALA A 60 6.54 -16.16 -1.80
C ALA A 60 6.22 -17.00 -0.57
N MET A 61 4.97 -17.45 -0.42
CA MET A 61 4.58 -18.38 0.66
C MET A 61 5.23 -19.76 0.51
N ALA A 62 5.40 -20.25 -0.73
CA ALA A 62 6.16 -21.46 -0.99
C ALA A 62 7.64 -21.31 -0.61
N ILE A 63 8.25 -20.16 -0.94
CA ILE A 63 9.63 -19.81 -0.53
C ILE A 63 9.73 -19.74 1.02
N PHE A 64 8.73 -19.17 1.69
CA PHE A 64 8.66 -19.12 3.14
C PHE A 64 8.59 -20.53 3.75
N ALA A 65 7.74 -21.41 3.22
CA ALA A 65 7.66 -22.81 3.64
C ALA A 65 8.99 -23.54 3.39
N LEU A 66 9.63 -23.30 2.26
CA LEU A 66 10.94 -23.89 1.91
C LEU A 66 12.03 -23.45 2.89
N PHE A 67 12.00 -22.20 3.35
CA PHE A 67 12.91 -21.75 4.40
C PHE A 67 12.79 -22.62 5.66
N PHE A 68 11.57 -22.82 6.18
CA PHE A 68 11.38 -23.59 7.42
C PHE A 68 11.63 -25.09 7.27
N THR A 69 11.38 -25.64 6.09
CA THR A 69 11.50 -27.10 5.88
C THR A 69 12.91 -27.55 5.47
N GLN A 70 13.68 -26.69 4.80
CA GLN A 70 14.99 -27.09 4.23
C GLN A 70 16.15 -26.18 4.60
N TYR A 71 15.90 -24.88 4.81
CA TYR A 71 16.98 -23.89 4.93
C TYR A 71 16.96 -23.11 6.25
N PHE A 72 16.23 -23.60 7.22
CA PHE A 72 16.07 -22.90 8.51
C PHE A 72 17.40 -22.62 9.19
N ALA A 73 17.59 -21.36 9.57
CA ALA A 73 18.65 -20.92 10.47
C ALA A 73 18.19 -19.66 11.23
N TRP A 74 18.56 -19.58 12.51
CA TRP A 74 18.12 -18.49 13.38
C TRP A 74 18.61 -17.12 12.95
N LEU A 75 19.87 -16.99 12.54
CA LEU A 75 20.44 -15.70 12.15
C LEU A 75 19.73 -15.11 10.92
N PRO A 76 19.53 -15.83 9.79
CA PRO A 76 18.73 -15.34 8.68
C PRO A 76 17.30 -14.98 9.07
N LEU A 77 16.64 -15.75 9.95
CA LEU A 77 15.28 -15.43 10.43
C LEU A 77 15.24 -14.10 11.18
N ILE A 78 16.16 -13.90 12.12
CA ILE A 78 16.24 -12.65 12.91
C ILE A 78 16.51 -11.46 12.00
N VAL A 79 17.50 -11.59 11.12
CA VAL A 79 17.86 -10.50 10.19
C VAL A 79 16.72 -10.21 9.22
N ALA A 80 16.06 -11.24 8.67
CA ALA A 80 14.90 -11.08 7.80
C ALA A 80 13.74 -10.39 8.52
N SER A 81 13.50 -10.69 9.79
CA SER A 81 12.45 -10.06 10.59
C SER A 81 12.76 -8.58 10.86
N ILE A 82 14.01 -8.25 11.17
CA ILE A 82 14.45 -6.85 11.34
C ILE A 82 14.36 -6.10 10.00
N PHE A 83 14.79 -6.73 8.91
CA PHE A 83 14.70 -6.16 7.57
C PHE A 83 13.24 -5.87 7.18
N ALA A 84 12.33 -6.81 7.42
CA ALA A 84 10.91 -6.62 7.15
C ALA A 84 10.32 -5.48 7.98
N ALA A 85 10.55 -5.45 9.29
CA ALA A 85 9.97 -4.47 10.19
C ALA A 85 10.50 -3.04 9.91
N ILE A 86 11.77 -2.88 9.62
CA ILE A 86 12.40 -1.56 9.48
C ILE A 86 12.54 -1.17 8.01
N ILE A 87 13.26 -1.95 7.22
CA ILE A 87 13.62 -1.53 5.84
C ILE A 87 12.40 -1.57 4.94
N LEU A 88 11.64 -2.67 4.95
CA LEU A 88 10.45 -2.79 4.13
C LEU A 88 9.36 -1.81 4.57
N GLY A 89 9.07 -1.70 5.88
CA GLY A 89 8.09 -0.77 6.41
C GLY A 89 8.40 0.69 6.06
N VAL A 90 9.65 1.11 6.27
CA VAL A 90 10.11 2.46 5.92
C VAL A 90 10.06 2.69 4.40
N GLN A 91 10.46 1.71 3.59
CA GLN A 91 10.42 1.84 2.13
C GLN A 91 8.98 1.98 1.63
N GLN A 92 8.05 1.19 2.13
CA GLN A 92 6.63 1.30 1.77
C GLN A 92 6.09 2.70 2.10
N THR A 93 6.42 3.22 3.28
CA THR A 93 6.01 4.56 3.72
C THR A 93 6.65 5.67 2.88
N ILE A 94 7.94 5.59 2.58
CA ILE A 94 8.63 6.62 1.78
C ILE A 94 8.20 6.58 0.33
N TRP A 95 8.18 5.37 -0.30
CA TRP A 95 7.95 5.22 -1.72
C TRP A 95 6.47 5.28 -2.08
N HIS A 96 5.68 4.28 -1.63
CA HIS A 96 4.29 4.17 -2.06
C HIS A 96 3.41 5.26 -1.44
N HIS A 97 3.57 5.50 -0.15
CA HIS A 97 2.70 6.37 0.60
C HIS A 97 3.05 7.85 0.40
N ARG A 98 4.22 8.30 0.90
CA ARG A 98 4.56 9.74 0.92
C ARG A 98 4.98 10.28 -0.44
N TYR A 99 5.71 9.50 -1.25
CA TYR A 99 6.16 9.96 -2.56
C TYR A 99 5.13 9.73 -3.66
N CYS A 100 4.73 8.48 -3.92
CA CYS A 100 3.86 8.17 -5.05
C CYS A 100 2.43 8.66 -4.85
N THR A 101 1.86 8.58 -3.63
CA THR A 101 0.47 8.95 -3.37
C THR A 101 0.32 10.40 -2.96
N HIS A 102 1.03 10.84 -1.92
CA HIS A 102 0.82 12.16 -1.31
C HIS A 102 1.73 13.25 -1.83
N HIS A 103 2.71 12.91 -2.68
CA HIS A 103 3.65 13.88 -3.27
C HIS A 103 4.29 14.79 -2.20
N SER A 104 4.59 14.25 -1.02
CA SER A 104 5.07 14.99 0.15
C SER A 104 6.46 15.59 -0.03
N PHE A 105 7.21 15.14 -1.03
CA PHE A 105 8.52 15.64 -1.42
C PHE A 105 8.82 15.34 -2.89
N LYS A 106 9.90 15.91 -3.43
CA LYS A 106 10.37 15.66 -4.80
C LYS A 106 11.67 14.86 -4.76
N ILE A 107 11.78 13.80 -5.54
CA ILE A 107 13.04 13.11 -5.80
C ILE A 107 13.76 13.79 -6.95
N ASN A 108 15.04 14.15 -6.76
CA ASN A 108 15.78 15.00 -7.67
C ASN A 108 16.39 14.25 -8.88
N SER A 109 16.46 12.92 -8.82
CA SER A 109 17.12 12.10 -9.85
C SER A 109 16.34 10.82 -10.14
N ASN A 110 16.30 10.41 -11.41
CA ASN A 110 15.70 9.13 -11.80
C ASN A 110 16.46 7.92 -11.20
N TRP A 111 17.76 8.03 -11.00
CA TRP A 111 18.54 6.99 -10.31
C TRP A 111 18.09 6.77 -8.88
N VAL A 112 17.85 7.86 -8.16
CA VAL A 112 17.33 7.79 -6.78
C VAL A 112 15.94 7.16 -6.76
N LYS A 113 15.08 7.45 -7.73
CA LYS A 113 13.77 6.79 -7.89
C LYS A 113 13.92 5.28 -8.06
N ILE A 114 14.79 4.87 -9.00
CA ILE A 114 15.05 3.44 -9.28
C ILE A 114 15.58 2.76 -8.02
N LEU A 115 16.51 3.39 -7.30
CA LEU A 115 17.10 2.85 -6.08
C LEU A 115 16.03 2.64 -5.01
N ILE A 116 15.28 3.69 -4.64
CA ILE A 116 14.26 3.60 -3.57
C ILE A 116 13.17 2.59 -3.95
N ARG A 117 12.74 2.58 -5.19
CA ARG A 117 11.71 1.65 -5.69
C ARG A 117 12.13 0.20 -5.56
N ASN A 118 13.42 -0.11 -5.74
CA ASN A 118 13.95 -1.47 -5.80
C ASN A 118 14.78 -1.89 -4.59
N MET A 119 14.82 -1.07 -3.53
CA MET A 119 15.63 -1.38 -2.33
C MET A 119 15.05 -2.49 -1.45
N VAL A 120 13.92 -3.06 -1.84
CA VAL A 120 13.30 -4.24 -1.22
C VAL A 120 12.74 -5.18 -2.31
N PRO A 121 12.50 -6.47 -2.01
CA PRO A 121 11.70 -7.33 -2.88
C PRO A 121 10.30 -6.75 -3.07
N ARG A 122 9.87 -6.58 -4.32
CA ARG A 122 8.61 -5.90 -4.67
C ARG A 122 7.43 -6.85 -4.59
N PHE A 123 6.62 -6.72 -3.55
CA PHE A 123 5.37 -7.45 -3.37
C PHE A 123 4.14 -6.57 -3.61
N LEU A 124 4.25 -5.28 -3.29
CA LEU A 124 3.20 -4.30 -3.50
C LEU A 124 3.51 -3.49 -4.76
N LEU A 125 2.50 -3.29 -5.58
CA LEU A 125 2.63 -2.53 -6.83
C LEU A 125 2.03 -1.13 -6.69
N GLU A 126 2.62 -0.18 -7.39
CA GLU A 126 2.28 1.25 -7.28
C GLU A 126 0.81 1.51 -7.61
N GLU A 127 0.25 0.87 -8.64
CA GLU A 127 -1.12 1.13 -9.07
C GLU A 127 -2.15 0.84 -7.98
N VAL A 128 -2.12 -0.37 -7.43
CA VAL A 128 -3.10 -0.78 -6.43
C VAL A 128 -3.01 0.09 -5.20
N TYR A 129 -1.78 0.41 -4.77
CA TYR A 129 -1.57 1.25 -3.59
C TYR A 129 -2.04 2.69 -3.82
N VAL A 130 -1.52 3.35 -4.87
CA VAL A 130 -1.77 4.79 -5.10
C VAL A 130 -3.24 5.07 -5.36
N VAL A 131 -3.89 4.28 -6.23
CA VAL A 131 -5.30 4.52 -6.58
C VAL A 131 -6.22 4.23 -5.40
N SER A 132 -6.01 3.10 -4.73
CA SER A 132 -6.86 2.72 -3.59
C SER A 132 -6.66 3.65 -2.39
N HIS A 133 -5.44 4.07 -2.12
CA HIS A 133 -5.14 4.98 -1.01
C HIS A 133 -5.69 6.40 -1.26
N TYR A 134 -5.67 6.85 -2.52
CA TYR A 134 -6.33 8.10 -2.90
C TYR A 134 -7.85 8.05 -2.67
N VAL A 135 -8.49 6.94 -3.05
CA VAL A 135 -9.93 6.73 -2.80
C VAL A 135 -10.22 6.63 -1.31
N HIS A 136 -9.36 5.92 -0.54
CA HIS A 136 -9.48 5.83 0.90
C HIS A 136 -9.51 7.19 1.60
N HIS A 137 -8.57 8.09 1.28
CA HIS A 137 -8.59 9.44 1.85
C HIS A 137 -9.84 10.24 1.49
N ALA A 138 -10.37 10.02 0.29
CA ALA A 138 -11.56 10.75 -0.17
C ALA A 138 -12.86 10.20 0.44
N LEU A 139 -12.92 8.91 0.74
CA LEU A 139 -14.10 8.18 1.22
C LEU A 139 -13.87 7.53 2.61
N SER A 140 -12.88 7.98 3.37
CA SER A 140 -12.49 7.35 4.63
C SER A 140 -13.71 6.97 5.48
N ASP A 141 -13.80 5.69 5.85
CA ASP A 141 -14.86 5.09 6.66
C ASP A 141 -16.28 5.15 6.05
N GLN A 142 -16.41 5.47 4.76
CA GLN A 142 -17.67 5.51 4.02
C GLN A 142 -17.78 4.32 3.04
N PRO A 143 -19.01 4.04 2.51
CA PRO A 143 -19.15 3.09 1.43
C PRO A 143 -18.26 3.44 0.23
N GLY A 144 -17.54 2.45 -0.31
CA GLY A 144 -16.55 2.66 -1.37
C GLY A 144 -15.12 2.84 -0.90
N ASP A 145 -14.89 3.06 0.40
CA ASP A 145 -13.55 2.99 0.99
C ASP A 145 -13.02 1.55 0.95
N PRO A 146 -11.91 1.27 0.22
CA PRO A 146 -11.39 -0.08 0.08
C PRO A 146 -10.80 -0.67 1.37
N TYR A 147 -10.57 0.16 2.38
CA TYR A 147 -10.00 -0.24 3.67
C TYR A 147 -10.98 -0.07 4.83
N ASN A 148 -12.26 0.21 4.57
CA ASN A 148 -13.23 0.54 5.58
C ASN A 148 -13.28 -0.49 6.71
N ALA A 149 -12.83 -0.11 7.89
CA ALA A 149 -12.76 -0.99 9.07
C ALA A 149 -14.14 -1.47 9.54
N LYS A 150 -15.22 -0.73 9.22
CA LYS A 150 -16.61 -1.16 9.50
C LYS A 150 -16.99 -2.43 8.72
N GLY A 151 -16.36 -2.69 7.58
CA GLY A 151 -16.52 -3.95 6.83
C GLY A 151 -15.94 -5.17 7.55
N GLY A 152 -15.12 -4.95 8.57
CA GLY A 152 -14.52 -5.97 9.42
C GLY A 152 -13.09 -6.34 9.01
N LEU A 153 -12.41 -7.10 9.89
CA LEU A 153 -11.02 -7.50 9.70
C LEU A 153 -10.80 -8.19 8.34
N TRP A 154 -11.62 -9.15 7.99
CA TRP A 154 -11.46 -9.91 6.75
C TRP A 154 -11.70 -9.06 5.51
N TYR A 155 -12.60 -8.06 5.58
CA TYR A 155 -12.77 -7.07 4.51
C TYR A 155 -11.45 -6.33 4.24
N CYS A 156 -10.77 -5.86 5.29
CA CYS A 156 -9.47 -5.21 5.17
C CYS A 156 -8.37 -6.18 4.70
N MET A 157 -8.36 -7.43 5.19
CA MET A 157 -7.37 -8.45 4.81
C MET A 157 -7.47 -8.88 3.34
N PHE A 158 -8.67 -8.94 2.77
CA PHE A 158 -8.92 -9.29 1.35
C PHE A 158 -9.06 -8.07 0.44
N SER A 159 -8.76 -6.88 0.93
CA SER A 159 -9.02 -5.64 0.20
C SER A 159 -8.28 -5.57 -1.14
N GLU A 160 -7.03 -6.01 -1.21
CA GLU A 160 -6.22 -5.99 -2.44
C GLU A 160 -6.85 -6.85 -3.54
N GLU A 161 -7.34 -8.02 -3.19
CA GLU A 161 -7.95 -8.97 -4.11
C GLU A 161 -9.37 -8.57 -4.53
N ASN A 162 -10.11 -7.90 -3.66
CA ASN A 162 -11.55 -7.67 -3.86
C ASN A 162 -11.90 -6.26 -4.32
N GLN A 163 -11.34 -5.22 -3.72
CA GLN A 163 -11.81 -3.85 -3.94
C GLN A 163 -10.75 -2.80 -4.30
N GLN A 164 -9.46 -3.15 -4.36
CA GLN A 164 -8.41 -2.16 -4.65
C GLN A 164 -8.04 -2.06 -6.14
N CYS A 165 -8.55 -2.93 -6.99
CA CYS A 165 -8.27 -2.86 -8.41
C CYS A 165 -8.89 -1.63 -9.06
N THR A 166 -8.19 -1.01 -10.01
CA THR A 166 -8.74 0.06 -10.85
C THR A 166 -9.99 -0.42 -11.60
N ALA A 167 -11.01 0.41 -11.69
CA ALA A 167 -12.21 0.15 -12.48
C ALA A 167 -11.85 -0.08 -13.95
N ARG A 168 -12.63 -0.91 -14.65
CA ARG A 168 -12.31 -1.44 -15.99
C ARG A 168 -13.14 -0.81 -17.12
N ASP A 169 -14.00 0.14 -16.78
CA ASP A 169 -15.02 0.77 -17.63
C ASP A 169 -14.99 2.30 -17.55
N LEU A 170 -13.86 2.87 -17.09
CA LEU A 170 -13.68 4.31 -17.08
C LEU A 170 -13.72 4.86 -18.50
N ASN A 171 -14.41 5.97 -18.70
CA ASN A 171 -14.25 6.75 -19.93
C ASN A 171 -12.86 7.37 -20.00
N GLU A 172 -12.48 7.85 -21.17
CA GLU A 172 -11.11 8.35 -21.40
C GLU A 172 -10.71 9.51 -20.47
N ASN A 173 -11.65 10.42 -20.15
CA ASN A 173 -11.36 11.54 -19.26
C ASN A 173 -11.13 11.08 -17.81
N ASP A 174 -11.92 10.14 -17.33
CA ASP A 174 -11.76 9.60 -15.98
C ASP A 174 -10.50 8.72 -15.90
N TYR A 175 -10.23 7.92 -16.94
CA TYR A 175 -8.98 7.19 -17.06
C TYR A 175 -7.75 8.09 -16.99
N LYS A 176 -7.75 9.23 -17.73
CA LYS A 176 -6.65 10.22 -17.67
C LYS A 176 -6.43 10.75 -16.25
N LYS A 177 -7.50 10.96 -15.46
CA LYS A 177 -7.38 11.37 -14.06
C LYS A 177 -6.69 10.30 -13.21
N VAL A 178 -7.14 9.04 -13.32
CA VAL A 178 -6.54 7.91 -12.57
C VAL A 178 -5.08 7.70 -12.98
N ARG A 179 -4.79 7.72 -14.29
CA ARG A 179 -3.42 7.63 -14.81
C ARG A 179 -2.50 8.71 -14.24
N ASN A 180 -3.00 9.94 -14.12
CA ASN A 180 -2.23 11.07 -13.60
C ASN A 180 -1.84 10.89 -12.12
N LEU A 181 -2.61 10.16 -11.32
CA LEU A 181 -2.20 9.82 -9.95
C LEU A 181 -0.88 9.06 -9.91
N LEU A 182 -0.60 8.28 -10.95
CA LEU A 182 0.61 7.45 -11.06
C LEU A 182 1.79 8.13 -11.74
N ALA A 183 1.62 9.35 -12.22
CA ALA A 183 2.68 10.07 -12.97
C ALA A 183 3.98 10.23 -12.16
N HIS A 184 3.88 10.37 -10.83
CA HIS A 184 5.04 10.48 -9.93
C HIS A 184 5.85 9.20 -9.82
N SER A 185 5.19 8.04 -9.87
CA SER A 185 5.82 6.74 -9.66
C SER A 185 6.86 6.39 -10.73
N GLY A 186 6.74 6.97 -11.93
CA GLY A 186 7.61 6.64 -13.05
C GLY A 186 7.41 5.23 -13.60
N ILE A 187 6.29 4.58 -13.30
CA ILE A 187 5.93 3.32 -13.95
C ILE A 187 5.51 3.55 -15.39
N TYR A 188 5.64 2.53 -16.23
CA TYR A 188 5.09 2.55 -17.57
C TYR A 188 3.57 2.39 -17.50
N THR A 189 2.84 3.38 -17.98
CA THR A 189 1.37 3.41 -17.94
C THR A 189 0.78 3.17 -19.32
N ASN A 190 -0.32 2.42 -19.36
CA ASN A 190 -1.10 2.19 -20.55
C ASN A 190 -1.64 3.50 -21.16
N ASN A 191 -1.76 3.56 -22.48
CA ASN A 191 -2.66 4.52 -23.13
C ASN A 191 -4.13 4.04 -22.94
N TYR A 192 -5.10 4.81 -23.45
CA TYR A 192 -6.51 4.46 -23.22
C TYR A 192 -6.94 3.15 -23.91
N GLU A 193 -6.45 2.86 -25.12
CA GLU A 193 -6.75 1.61 -25.83
C GLU A 193 -6.13 0.39 -25.13
N GLU A 194 -4.90 0.52 -24.68
CA GLU A 194 -4.25 -0.51 -23.86
C GLU A 194 -5.00 -0.73 -22.54
N TYR A 195 -5.48 0.35 -21.90
CA TYR A 195 -6.32 0.24 -20.72
C TYR A 195 -7.63 -0.50 -21.02
N LEU A 196 -8.33 -0.19 -22.11
CA LEU A 196 -9.53 -0.94 -22.50
C LEU A 196 -9.24 -2.43 -22.71
N THR A 197 -8.01 -2.75 -23.11
CA THR A 197 -7.53 -4.12 -23.32
C THR A 197 -7.20 -4.84 -22.00
N TRP A 198 -6.45 -4.18 -21.11
CA TRP A 198 -5.87 -4.81 -19.91
C TRP A 198 -6.63 -4.48 -18.61
N GLY A 199 -7.47 -3.47 -18.60
CA GLY A 199 -8.27 -3.06 -17.43
C GLY A 199 -7.46 -2.47 -16.29
N THR A 200 -6.23 -2.03 -16.55
CA THR A 200 -5.28 -1.49 -15.56
C THR A 200 -4.56 -0.27 -16.12
N VAL A 201 -4.05 0.59 -15.23
CA VAL A 201 -3.16 1.69 -15.62
C VAL A 201 -1.77 1.15 -15.94
N SER A 202 -1.29 0.18 -15.18
CA SER A 202 0.00 -0.49 -15.39
C SER A 202 -0.05 -1.41 -16.61
N ASN A 203 1.02 -1.38 -17.41
CA ASN A 203 1.16 -2.28 -18.55
C ASN A 203 1.75 -3.63 -18.11
N PRO A 204 1.10 -4.79 -18.40
CA PRO A 204 1.58 -6.10 -17.98
C PRO A 204 2.96 -6.46 -18.53
N TYR A 205 3.25 -6.09 -19.79
CA TYR A 205 4.52 -6.39 -20.46
C TYR A 205 5.72 -5.67 -19.83
N HIS A 206 5.49 -4.58 -19.12
CA HIS A 206 6.51 -3.86 -18.36
C HIS A 206 6.50 -4.24 -16.88
N THR A 207 5.32 -4.39 -16.29
CA THR A 207 5.18 -4.64 -14.85
C THR A 207 5.69 -6.01 -14.45
N ILE A 208 5.24 -7.07 -15.15
CA ILE A 208 5.60 -8.45 -14.81
C ILE A 208 7.11 -8.69 -14.90
N PRO A 209 7.81 -8.37 -16.03
CA PRO A 209 9.25 -8.56 -16.10
C PRO A 209 10.03 -7.75 -15.07
N ASN A 210 9.60 -6.52 -14.76
CA ASN A 210 10.26 -5.68 -13.75
C ASN A 210 10.17 -6.28 -12.34
N VAL A 211 9.03 -6.85 -11.97
CA VAL A 211 8.86 -7.49 -10.65
C VAL A 211 9.70 -8.76 -10.59
N ILE A 212 9.64 -9.60 -11.62
CA ILE A 212 10.44 -10.82 -11.68
C ILE A 212 11.94 -10.50 -11.62
N ALA A 213 12.41 -9.53 -12.39
CA ALA A 213 13.81 -9.09 -12.35
C ALA A 213 14.25 -8.59 -10.97
N ASN A 214 13.39 -7.83 -10.28
CA ASN A 214 13.65 -7.41 -8.90
C ASN A 214 13.76 -8.61 -7.94
N TRP A 215 12.86 -9.58 -8.02
CA TRP A 215 12.91 -10.78 -7.17
C TRP A 215 14.13 -11.64 -7.43
N VAL A 216 14.47 -11.84 -8.71
CA VAL A 216 15.68 -12.58 -9.10
C VAL A 216 16.94 -11.87 -8.60
N LEU A 217 17.02 -10.55 -8.77
CA LEU A 217 18.13 -9.75 -8.26
C LEU A 217 18.29 -9.90 -6.75
N TRP A 218 17.20 -9.72 -5.98
CA TRP A 218 17.24 -9.87 -4.53
C TRP A 218 17.60 -11.28 -4.10
N TYR A 219 17.03 -12.30 -4.76
CA TYR A 219 17.37 -13.69 -4.46
C TYR A 219 18.87 -13.95 -4.67
N LEU A 220 19.42 -13.52 -5.80
CA LEU A 220 20.84 -13.69 -6.12
C LEU A 220 21.75 -12.93 -5.14
N LEU A 221 21.45 -11.68 -4.83
CA LEU A 221 22.21 -10.89 -3.86
C LEU A 221 22.26 -11.57 -2.48
N LEU A 222 21.11 -12.01 -2.00
CA LEU A 222 21.00 -12.69 -0.69
C LEU A 222 21.64 -14.08 -0.72
N TYR A 223 21.53 -14.78 -1.84
CA TYR A 223 22.22 -16.07 -2.04
C TYR A 223 23.73 -15.92 -2.00
N LEU A 224 24.28 -14.89 -2.64
CA LEU A 224 25.72 -14.60 -2.61
C LEU A 224 26.20 -14.21 -1.20
N LEU A 225 25.35 -13.61 -0.38
CA LEU A 225 25.67 -13.25 1.01
C LEU A 225 25.69 -14.44 1.96
N GLY A 226 24.82 -15.44 1.76
CA GLY A 226 24.71 -16.53 2.71
C GLY A 226 23.86 -17.72 2.23
N GLY A 227 23.80 -17.94 0.93
CA GLY A 227 23.13 -19.09 0.31
C GLY A 227 21.60 -19.05 0.39
N HIS A 228 20.98 -20.21 0.13
CA HIS A 228 19.53 -20.34 0.11
C HIS A 228 18.85 -19.93 1.42
N SER A 229 19.51 -20.16 2.56
CA SER A 229 18.96 -19.80 3.86
C SER A 229 18.65 -18.30 3.98
N TRP A 230 19.56 -17.44 3.51
CA TRP A 230 19.36 -15.98 3.51
C TRP A 230 18.32 -15.54 2.48
N ALA A 231 18.41 -16.07 1.26
CA ALA A 231 17.48 -15.69 0.20
C ALA A 231 16.03 -16.05 0.53
N THR A 232 15.81 -17.29 1.01
CA THR A 232 14.47 -17.76 1.33
C THR A 232 13.92 -17.11 2.61
N ALA A 233 14.77 -16.85 3.62
CA ALA A 233 14.35 -16.13 4.84
C ALA A 233 13.84 -14.73 4.51
N VAL A 234 14.64 -13.90 3.82
CA VAL A 234 14.26 -12.50 3.56
C VAL A 234 13.02 -12.42 2.67
N ILE A 235 12.96 -13.16 1.57
CA ILE A 235 11.79 -13.12 0.67
C ILE A 235 10.55 -13.66 1.39
N GLY A 236 10.66 -14.78 2.09
CA GLY A 236 9.54 -15.39 2.79
C GLY A 236 9.00 -14.53 3.93
N VAL A 237 9.87 -14.06 4.82
CA VAL A 237 9.46 -13.22 5.97
C VAL A 237 8.86 -11.89 5.50
N ASN A 238 9.41 -11.28 4.45
CA ASN A 238 8.85 -10.05 3.89
C ASN A 238 7.43 -10.24 3.36
N SER A 239 7.14 -11.39 2.73
CA SER A 239 5.79 -11.66 2.25
C SER A 239 4.77 -11.81 3.38
N VAL A 240 5.16 -12.51 4.46
CA VAL A 240 4.31 -12.65 5.65
C VAL A 240 4.11 -11.31 6.36
N TYR A 241 5.16 -10.51 6.46
CA TYR A 241 5.09 -9.17 7.05
C TYR A 241 4.11 -8.26 6.30
N LEU A 242 4.15 -8.25 4.96
CA LEU A 242 3.22 -7.46 4.15
C LEU A 242 1.77 -7.92 4.29
N LEU A 243 1.52 -9.23 4.39
CA LEU A 243 0.18 -9.73 4.73
C LEU A 243 -0.27 -9.25 6.11
N ALA A 244 0.63 -9.29 7.10
CA ALA A 244 0.33 -8.80 8.44
C ALA A 244 0.04 -7.27 8.45
N LEU A 245 0.71 -6.49 7.60
CA LEU A 245 0.44 -5.04 7.49
C LEU A 245 -0.98 -4.71 7.00
N ARG A 246 -1.67 -5.62 6.32
CA ARG A 246 -3.08 -5.41 5.94
C ARG A 246 -3.99 -5.24 7.15
N HIS A 247 -3.58 -5.80 8.30
CA HIS A 247 -4.24 -5.60 9.58
C HIS A 247 -4.21 -4.12 10.05
N PHE A 248 -3.20 -3.36 9.61
CA PHE A 248 -3.03 -1.95 9.97
C PHE A 248 -4.27 -1.10 9.62
N ASN A 249 -4.86 -1.30 8.45
CA ASN A 249 -6.05 -0.55 8.04
C ASN A 249 -7.23 -0.77 8.98
N TYR A 250 -7.39 -2.00 9.48
CA TYR A 250 -8.42 -2.32 10.46
C TYR A 250 -8.13 -1.69 11.84
N GLU A 251 -6.92 -1.85 12.35
CA GLU A 251 -6.50 -1.29 13.65
C GLU A 251 -6.38 0.23 13.61
N GLY A 252 -5.84 0.79 12.54
CA GLY A 252 -5.68 2.23 12.35
C GLY A 252 -7.00 2.98 12.39
N HIS A 253 -8.10 2.32 12.00
CA HIS A 253 -9.46 2.83 12.02
C HIS A 253 -10.32 2.22 13.15
N GLY A 254 -9.70 1.92 14.32
CA GLY A 254 -10.40 1.55 15.55
C GLY A 254 -11.20 0.26 15.52
N ASN A 255 -10.84 -0.67 14.65
CA ASN A 255 -11.54 -1.93 14.48
C ASN A 255 -13.01 -1.72 14.06
N GLY A 256 -13.28 -0.68 13.29
CA GLY A 256 -14.64 -0.33 12.88
C GLY A 256 -15.55 0.24 14.00
N LYS A 257 -14.97 0.57 15.16
CA LYS A 257 -15.68 1.18 16.28
C LYS A 257 -15.43 2.68 16.28
N GLU A 258 -16.45 3.46 16.63
CA GLU A 258 -16.34 4.90 16.84
C GLU A 258 -15.67 5.24 18.19
N ALA A 259 -14.76 4.38 18.64
CA ALA A 259 -14.06 4.52 19.89
C ALA A 259 -12.63 4.95 19.62
N TRP A 260 -12.25 6.07 20.19
CA TRP A 260 -10.90 6.58 20.16
C TRP A 260 -9.99 5.74 21.07
N LYS A 261 -8.87 5.26 20.56
CA LYS A 261 -8.00 4.34 21.30
C LYS A 261 -6.85 5.02 22.03
N ASP A 262 -6.29 6.08 21.46
CA ASP A 262 -5.12 6.75 22.02
C ASP A 262 -5.43 7.96 22.87
N GLY A 263 -6.71 8.28 23.07
CA GLY A 263 -7.15 9.44 23.85
C GLY A 263 -6.91 10.80 23.17
N ILE A 264 -6.33 10.85 21.98
CA ILE A 264 -6.03 12.07 21.25
C ILE A 264 -6.67 11.99 19.87
N ASP A 265 -7.86 12.57 19.74
CA ASP A 265 -8.58 12.69 18.50
C ASP A 265 -8.69 14.15 18.08
N PHE A 266 -7.95 14.52 17.06
CA PHE A 266 -7.97 15.85 16.48
C PHE A 266 -8.96 15.99 15.32
N ASP A 267 -9.35 14.87 14.70
CA ASP A 267 -10.33 14.83 13.63
C ASP A 267 -11.50 13.89 13.97
N ARG A 268 -12.50 14.45 14.63
CA ARG A 268 -13.70 13.70 15.05
C ARG A 268 -14.66 13.33 13.91
N LYS A 269 -14.30 13.63 12.66
CA LYS A 269 -15.10 13.28 11.50
C LYS A 269 -14.77 11.88 10.99
N SER A 270 -13.58 11.39 11.30
CA SER A 270 -13.12 10.05 10.94
C SER A 270 -13.14 9.14 12.14
N LEU A 271 -13.43 7.86 11.91
CA LEU A 271 -13.31 6.86 12.96
C LEU A 271 -11.86 6.78 13.44
N SER A 272 -11.65 6.83 14.70
CA SER A 272 -10.57 6.20 15.38
C SER A 272 -9.19 6.35 14.91
N LEU A 273 -8.77 7.34 14.54
CA LEU A 273 -7.41 7.58 14.08
C LEU A 273 -6.38 7.29 15.18
N ASN A 274 -6.05 6.02 15.29
CA ASN A 274 -5.05 5.59 16.24
C ASN A 274 -3.72 6.28 15.97
N GLN A 275 -3.15 6.83 17.03
CA GLN A 275 -1.74 7.25 17.04
C GLN A 275 -0.82 6.06 17.34
N ALA A 276 -1.30 4.86 17.12
CA ALA A 276 -0.83 3.63 17.67
C ALA A 276 0.61 3.26 17.29
N SER A 277 1.05 2.23 17.93
CA SER A 277 2.35 1.55 17.90
C SER A 277 3.01 1.37 16.53
N TYR A 278 2.26 1.33 15.47
CA TYR A 278 2.77 1.25 14.09
C TYR A 278 3.48 2.53 13.63
N GLY A 279 3.20 3.68 14.23
CA GLY A 279 3.82 4.95 13.88
C GLY A 279 5.35 4.94 14.00
N VAL A 280 5.91 4.21 14.95
CA VAL A 280 7.36 4.11 15.14
C VAL A 280 8.01 3.25 14.05
N ILE A 281 7.43 2.10 13.72
CA ILE A 281 8.00 1.13 12.79
C ILE A 281 7.70 1.50 11.34
N SER A 282 6.45 1.79 11.02
CA SER A 282 6.03 2.17 9.67
C SER A 282 6.27 3.65 9.37
N GLY A 283 6.64 4.44 10.36
CA GLY A 283 6.81 5.88 10.22
C GLY A 283 5.49 6.63 10.01
N GLU A 284 4.39 6.10 10.52
CA GLU A 284 3.08 6.70 10.36
C GLU A 284 2.35 6.87 11.69
N TRP A 285 1.96 8.12 11.95
CA TRP A 285 1.03 8.52 13.00
C TRP A 285 -0.31 8.82 12.33
N HIS A 286 -1.19 7.86 12.29
CA HIS A 286 -2.30 7.76 11.35
C HIS A 286 -3.30 8.93 11.47
N ASN A 287 -3.62 9.38 12.68
CA ASN A 287 -4.45 10.57 12.88
C ASN A 287 -3.81 11.81 12.25
N ASN A 288 -2.56 12.08 12.59
CA ASN A 288 -1.83 13.24 12.06
C ASN A 288 -1.75 13.18 10.54
N HIS A 289 -1.56 11.96 10.00
CA HIS A 289 -1.52 11.73 8.57
C HIS A 289 -2.86 12.05 7.89
N HIS A 290 -3.98 11.59 8.42
CA HIS A 290 -5.30 11.93 7.87
C HIS A 290 -5.61 13.43 7.94
N LEU A 291 -5.15 14.13 8.98
CA LEU A 291 -5.28 15.59 9.07
C LEU A 291 -4.43 16.33 8.05
N TYR A 292 -3.23 15.85 7.77
CA TYR A 292 -2.25 16.48 6.88
C TYR A 292 -1.60 15.46 5.93
N PRO A 293 -2.37 14.89 4.99
CA PRO A 293 -1.89 13.76 4.16
C PRO A 293 -0.69 14.11 3.29
N ASN A 294 -0.54 15.37 2.91
CA ASN A 294 0.58 15.83 2.10
C ASN A 294 1.86 16.14 2.91
N SER A 295 1.82 16.00 4.24
CA SER A 295 3.00 16.19 5.07
C SER A 295 3.95 14.99 4.97
N ALA A 296 5.25 15.24 4.79
CA ALA A 296 6.28 14.21 4.87
C ALA A 296 6.58 13.80 6.31
N ASN A 297 6.20 14.64 7.27
CA ASN A 297 6.28 14.38 8.70
C ASN A 297 4.88 14.05 9.23
N THR A 298 4.74 12.95 9.93
CA THR A 298 3.50 12.60 10.62
C THR A 298 3.66 12.62 12.15
N GLY A 299 4.90 12.75 12.65
CA GLY A 299 5.20 12.86 14.08
C GLY A 299 5.14 14.30 14.60
N PHE A 300 3.96 14.81 14.90
CA PHE A 300 3.76 16.20 15.29
C PHE A 300 3.97 16.45 16.79
N LEU A 301 3.67 15.49 17.63
CA LEU A 301 3.84 15.61 19.08
C LEU A 301 5.27 15.22 19.49
N LYS A 302 5.72 15.73 20.66
CA LYS A 302 7.10 15.57 21.14
C LYS A 302 7.52 14.10 21.30
N SER A 303 6.58 13.23 21.67
CA SER A 303 6.82 11.79 21.88
C SER A 303 6.72 10.96 20.60
N GLN A 304 6.26 11.56 19.49
CA GLN A 304 6.02 10.86 18.25
C GLN A 304 7.29 10.80 17.40
N ILE A 305 7.86 9.62 17.26
CA ILE A 305 9.02 9.36 16.41
C ILE A 305 8.52 8.93 15.03
N ASP A 306 8.99 9.58 13.98
CA ASP A 306 8.74 9.25 12.59
C ASP A 306 10.07 8.91 11.91
N LEU A 307 10.40 7.62 11.85
CA LEU A 307 11.66 7.12 11.30
C LEU A 307 11.76 7.41 9.79
N ALA A 308 10.68 7.23 9.04
CA ALA A 308 10.65 7.50 7.62
C ALA A 308 10.92 8.98 7.32
N PHE A 309 10.35 9.90 8.11
CA PHE A 309 10.66 11.33 7.98
C PHE A 309 12.12 11.64 8.29
N LYS A 310 12.72 11.01 9.31
CA LYS A 310 14.14 11.20 9.59
C LYS A 310 15.04 10.79 8.42
N ILE A 311 14.69 9.69 7.76
CA ILE A 311 15.40 9.23 6.56
C ILE A 311 15.20 10.22 5.41
N ILE A 312 13.98 10.75 5.20
CA ILE A 312 13.72 11.79 4.19
C ILE A 312 14.56 13.04 4.46
N LEU A 313 14.75 13.44 5.72
CA LEU A 313 15.62 14.57 6.08
C LEU A 313 17.10 14.29 5.75
N VAL A 314 17.59 13.07 6.00
CA VAL A 314 18.95 12.67 5.59
C VAL A 314 19.07 12.71 4.06
N MET A 315 18.08 12.19 3.32
CA MET A 315 18.06 12.28 1.86
C MET A 315 18.03 13.73 1.36
N LYS A 316 17.31 14.63 2.05
CA LYS A 316 17.30 16.07 1.76
C LYS A 316 18.68 16.68 1.99
N TYR A 317 19.34 16.37 3.11
CA TYR A 317 20.69 16.83 3.41
C TYR A 317 21.71 16.38 2.35
N LEU A 318 21.57 15.14 1.84
CA LEU A 318 22.39 14.61 0.76
C LEU A 318 22.01 15.13 -0.64
N GLY A 319 21.04 16.02 -0.76
CA GLY A 319 20.59 16.56 -2.04
C GLY A 319 19.80 15.59 -2.93
N LEU A 320 19.42 14.42 -2.40
CA LEU A 320 18.70 13.39 -3.14
C LEU A 320 17.21 13.74 -3.34
N VAL A 321 16.65 14.50 -2.39
CA VAL A 321 15.27 14.97 -2.41
C VAL A 321 15.16 16.46 -2.10
N SER A 322 14.06 17.08 -2.53
CA SER A 322 13.76 18.50 -2.31
C SER A 322 12.26 18.70 -2.03
N ASN A 323 11.86 19.95 -1.77
CA ASN A 323 10.45 20.32 -1.55
C ASN A 323 9.75 19.43 -0.50
N VAL A 324 10.46 19.12 0.59
CA VAL A 324 9.91 18.31 1.69
C VAL A 324 8.90 19.14 2.46
N ARG A 325 7.63 18.72 2.44
CA ARG A 325 6.53 19.37 3.16
C ARG A 325 6.51 18.89 4.61
N ASP A 326 6.35 19.81 5.55
CA ASP A 326 6.20 19.50 6.97
C ASP A 326 5.14 20.42 7.58
N SER A 327 4.00 19.84 7.93
CA SER A 327 2.84 20.56 8.48
C SER A 327 2.82 20.60 10.01
N LYS A 328 3.93 20.25 10.65
CA LYS A 328 4.01 20.22 12.12
C LYS A 328 3.66 21.56 12.78
N ASN A 329 4.16 22.66 12.21
CA ASN A 329 3.88 23.99 12.78
C ASN A 329 2.40 24.36 12.64
N ASP A 330 1.80 24.10 11.48
CA ASP A 330 0.37 24.35 11.24
C ASP A 330 -0.50 23.53 12.20
N PHE A 331 -0.12 22.26 12.45
CA PHE A 331 -0.78 21.42 13.43
C PHE A 331 -0.68 21.98 14.85
N LEU A 332 0.52 22.35 15.29
CA LEU A 332 0.74 22.87 16.64
C LEU A 332 0.00 24.19 16.87
N GLU A 333 -0.04 25.06 15.86
CA GLU A 333 -0.82 26.31 15.94
C GLU A 333 -2.31 26.08 16.07
N LYS A 334 -2.82 25.09 15.32
CA LYS A 334 -4.27 24.86 15.25
C LYS A 334 -4.82 24.08 16.44
N TYR A 335 -4.07 23.10 16.97
CA TYR A 335 -4.59 22.12 17.90
C TYR A 335 -3.95 22.15 19.31
N ILE A 336 -2.80 22.79 19.47
CA ILE A 336 -2.03 22.75 20.72
C ILE A 336 -1.90 24.13 21.37
N LYS A 337 -1.86 25.21 20.62
CA LYS A 337 -1.92 26.59 21.11
C LYS A 337 -3.36 27.00 21.40
#